data_e40dff61e0dbf8f9c3d07b2a8aaab6b2
#
_entry.id   e40dff61e0dbf8f9c3d07b2a8aaab6b2
#
_cell.length_a   1.000
_cell.length_b   1.000
_cell.length_c   1.000
_cell.angle_alpha   90.00
_cell.angle_beta   90.00
_cell.angle_gamma   90.00
#
_symmetry.space_group_name_H-M   'P 1'
#
loop_
_entity.id
_entity.type
_entity.pdbx_description
1 polymer ?
#
loop_
_entity_poly.entity_id
_entity_poly.type
_entity_poly.pdbx_seq_one_letter_code
_entity_poly.pdbx_strand_id
1 'polypeptide(L)' 'MMAVFKFKTYSPKIESSAWIAHDANIIGKVEILEKASVWFGATLRGDNEEILLRQGSNIQELSLIHI' A
#
# COMPACT_ATOMS: atom_id res chain seq x y z
N MET A 1 -4.81 -8.74 10.16
CA MET A 1 -3.58 -8.92 9.37
C MET A 1 -3.74 -8.24 8.02
N MET A 2 -2.77 -7.43 7.63
CA MET A 2 -2.82 -6.83 6.30
C MET A 2 -2.70 -7.90 5.22
N ALA A 3 -3.34 -7.66 4.08
CA ALA A 3 -3.25 -8.54 2.93
C ALA A 3 -2.36 -7.89 1.86
N VAL A 4 -1.31 -8.59 1.47
CA VAL A 4 -0.37 -8.13 0.47
C VAL A 4 -0.42 -9.11 -0.70
N PHE A 5 -0.79 -8.62 -1.87
CA PHE A 5 -0.98 -9.47 -3.04
C PHE A 5 -0.10 -9.04 -4.20
N LYS A 6 0.48 -10.02 -4.85
CA LYS A 6 1.18 -9.84 -6.11
C LYS A 6 0.16 -9.74 -7.24
N PHE A 7 0.38 -8.82 -8.17
CA PHE A 7 -0.45 -8.72 -9.38
C PHE A 7 0.44 -8.86 -10.60
N LYS A 8 0.20 -9.90 -11.41
CA LYS A 8 1.08 -10.29 -12.51
C LYS A 8 2.49 -10.53 -11.97
N THR A 9 3.50 -9.79 -12.43
CA THR A 9 4.86 -9.92 -11.94
C THR A 9 5.20 -8.90 -10.86
N TYR A 10 4.24 -8.07 -10.45
CA TYR A 10 4.49 -6.97 -9.52
C TYR A 10 4.10 -7.35 -8.10
N SER A 11 5.04 -7.23 -7.19
CA SER A 11 4.79 -7.41 -5.75
C SER A 11 4.99 -6.08 -5.05
N PRO A 12 4.18 -5.75 -4.07
CA PRO A 12 4.38 -4.52 -3.31
C PRO A 12 5.74 -4.49 -2.62
N LYS A 13 6.34 -3.30 -2.57
CA LYS A 13 7.58 -3.04 -1.84
C LYS A 13 7.25 -2.13 -0.67
N ILE A 14 7.48 -2.62 0.54
CA ILE A 14 7.11 -1.90 1.75
C ILE A 14 8.35 -1.77 2.63
N GLU A 15 8.73 -0.51 2.93
CA GLU A 15 9.85 -0.25 3.83
C GLU A 15 9.50 -0.67 5.26
N SER A 16 10.50 -1.14 5.99
CA SER A 16 10.27 -1.71 7.32
C SER A 16 9.71 -0.70 8.31
N SER A 17 9.99 0.58 8.13
CA SER A 17 9.49 1.63 9.03
C SER A 17 8.11 2.13 8.67
N ALA A 18 7.54 1.66 7.57
CA ALA A 18 6.16 2.02 7.22
C ALA A 18 5.19 1.27 8.13
N TRP A 19 4.07 1.92 8.45
CA TRP A 19 3.03 1.31 9.27
C TRP A 19 1.82 0.96 8.41
N ILE A 20 1.47 -0.31 8.41
CA ILE A 20 0.33 -0.79 7.62
C ILE A 20 -0.67 -1.42 8.58
N ALA A 21 -1.91 -0.90 8.57
CA ALA A 21 -2.94 -1.46 9.43
C ALA A 21 -3.20 -2.93 9.09
N HIS A 22 -3.58 -3.71 10.09
CA HIS A 22 -3.71 -5.16 9.93
C HIS A 22 -4.77 -5.57 8.92
N ASP A 23 -5.74 -4.72 8.63
CA ASP A 23 -6.81 -5.01 7.68
C ASP A 23 -6.69 -4.20 6.37
N ALA A 24 -5.57 -3.54 6.14
CA ALA A 24 -5.33 -2.87 4.87
C ALA A 24 -4.99 -3.90 3.78
N ASN A 25 -5.27 -3.56 2.53
CA ASN A 25 -4.98 -4.40 1.38
C ASN A 25 -4.01 -3.69 0.44
N ILE A 26 -2.89 -4.33 0.14
CA ILE A 26 -1.85 -3.78 -0.73
C ILE A 26 -1.69 -4.73 -1.92
N ILE A 27 -2.01 -4.28 -3.11
CA ILE A 27 -2.07 -5.16 -4.28
C ILE A 27 -1.23 -4.61 -5.42
N GLY A 28 -0.33 -5.43 -5.93
CA GLY A 28 0.37 -5.15 -7.17
C GLY A 28 1.50 -4.17 -7.07
N LYS A 29 1.58 -3.27 -8.04
CA LYS A 29 2.72 -2.37 -8.20
C LYS A 29 2.61 -1.18 -7.26
N VAL A 30 2.92 -1.41 -5.99
CA VAL A 30 2.84 -0.42 -4.93
C VAL A 30 4.19 -0.33 -4.23
N GLU A 31 4.68 0.87 -4.00
CA GLU A 31 5.88 1.09 -3.21
C GLU A 31 5.56 2.03 -2.06
N ILE A 32 5.84 1.59 -0.83
CA ILE A 32 5.56 2.36 0.37
C ILE A 32 6.88 2.67 1.06
N LEU A 33 7.21 3.95 1.11
CA LEU A 33 8.50 4.41 1.60
C LEU A 33 8.50 4.58 3.12
N GLU A 34 9.66 5.00 3.64
CA GLU A 34 9.89 5.08 5.08
C GLU A 34 8.84 5.94 5.78
N LYS A 35 8.40 5.49 6.94
CA LYS A 35 7.49 6.23 7.83
C LYS A 35 6.15 6.60 7.20
N ALA A 36 5.83 6.04 6.04
CA ALA A 36 4.49 6.17 5.49
C ALA A 36 3.53 5.31 6.29
N SER A 37 2.24 5.62 6.24
CA SER A 37 1.25 4.84 6.98
C SER A 37 0.01 4.59 6.12
N VAL A 38 -0.53 3.38 6.25
CA VAL A 38 -1.77 2.99 5.58
C VAL A 38 -2.73 2.52 6.65
N TRP A 39 -3.85 3.19 6.76
CA TRP A 39 -4.76 3.02 7.88
C TRP A 39 -5.83 1.95 7.64
N PHE A 40 -6.68 1.74 8.65
CA PHE A 40 -7.60 0.60 8.70
C PHE A 40 -8.53 0.56 7.49
N GLY A 41 -8.65 -0.62 6.89
CA GLY A 41 -9.55 -0.86 5.77
C GLY A 41 -9.15 -0.22 4.45
N ALA A 42 -8.01 0.48 4.39
CA ALA A 42 -7.58 1.11 3.14
C ALA A 42 -7.13 0.05 2.13
N THR A 43 -7.32 0.34 0.85
CA THR A 43 -6.93 -0.55 -0.24
C THR A 43 -6.12 0.22 -1.28
N LEU A 44 -4.95 -0.32 -1.61
CA LEU A 44 -4.07 0.23 -2.64
C LEU A 44 -3.93 -0.82 -3.74
N ARG A 45 -4.37 -0.48 -4.95
CA ARG A 45 -4.29 -1.39 -6.10
C ARG A 45 -3.49 -0.76 -7.22
N GLY A 46 -2.26 -1.20 -7.40
CA GLY A 46 -1.41 -0.76 -8.50
C GLY A 46 -1.47 -1.75 -9.65
N ASP A 47 -2.48 -1.66 -10.50
CA ASP A 47 -2.68 -2.58 -11.61
C ASP A 47 -1.80 -2.25 -12.81
N ASN A 48 -2.00 -1.07 -13.39
CA ASN A 48 -1.31 -0.67 -14.60
C ASN A 48 -0.18 0.31 -14.34
N GLU A 49 -0.35 1.16 -13.34
CA GLU A 49 0.66 2.14 -12.96
C GLU A 49 1.03 1.97 -11.49
N GLU A 50 2.22 2.40 -11.16
CA GLU A 50 2.73 2.30 -9.80
C GLU A 50 2.05 3.28 -8.87
N ILE A 51 1.70 2.83 -7.68
CA ILE A 51 1.29 3.69 -6.58
C ILE A 51 2.52 3.87 -5.69
N LEU A 52 2.94 5.12 -5.50
CA LEU A 52 4.08 5.44 -4.67
C LEU A 52 3.65 6.28 -3.49
N LEU A 53 3.79 5.71 -2.29
CA LEU A 53 3.59 6.46 -1.05
C LEU A 53 4.94 6.96 -0.58
N ARG A 54 5.14 8.26 -0.67
CA ARG A 54 6.40 8.89 -0.32
C ARG A 54 6.60 8.88 1.19
N GLN A 55 7.82 9.15 1.60
CA GLN A 55 8.21 9.18 3.00
C GLN A 55 7.27 10.07 3.82
N GLY A 56 6.75 9.54 4.92
CA GLY A 56 5.91 10.28 5.83
C GLY A 56 4.48 10.49 5.39
N SER A 57 4.08 10.04 4.19
CA SER A 57 2.70 10.22 3.74
C SER A 57 1.76 9.23 4.42
N ASN A 58 0.45 9.49 4.35
CA ASN A 58 -0.51 8.56 4.93
C ASN A 58 -1.73 8.39 4.05
N ILE A 59 -2.32 7.20 4.12
CA ILE A 59 -3.58 6.86 3.47
C ILE A 59 -4.57 6.58 4.59
N GLN A 60 -5.60 7.39 4.67
CA GLN A 60 -6.56 7.34 5.77
C GLN A 60 -7.48 6.13 5.69
N GLU A 61 -8.23 5.92 6.76
CA GLU A 61 -9.12 4.77 6.92
C GLU A 61 -10.11 4.66 5.77
N LEU A 62 -10.34 3.43 5.30
CA LEU A 62 -11.30 3.07 4.26
C LEU A 62 -11.06 3.73 2.91
N SER A 63 -9.89 4.33 2.71
CA SER A 63 -9.55 4.92 1.42
C SER A 63 -9.32 3.83 0.37
N LEU A 64 -9.67 4.13 -0.88
CA LEU A 64 -9.41 3.25 -2.00
C LEU A 64 -8.63 4.01 -3.06
N ILE A 65 -7.45 3.51 -3.40
CA ILE A 65 -6.64 4.05 -4.48
C ILE A 65 -6.42 2.95 -5.51
N HIS A 66 -6.86 3.22 -6.73
CA HIS A 66 -6.77 2.25 -7.81
C HIS A 66 -6.32 2.97 -9.08
N ILE A 67 -5.20 2.55 -9.61
CA ILE A 67 -4.64 3.08 -10.86
C ILE A 67 -4.46 1.99 -11.88
#